data_cd7bba0926075077052afe6632f6566f
#
_entry.id   cd7bba0926075077052afe6632f6566f
#
_cell.length_a   1.000
_cell.length_b   1.000
_cell.length_c   1.000
_cell.angle_alpha   90.00
_cell.angle_beta   90.00
_cell.angle_gamma   90.00
#
_symmetry.space_group_name_H-M   'P 1'
#
loop_
_entity.id
_entity.type
_entity.pdbx_description
1 polymer ?
#
loop_
_entity_poly.entity_id
_entity_poly.type
_entity_poly.pdbx_seq_one_letter_code
_entity_poly.pdbx_strand_id
1 'polypeptide(L)'
;MSQKVTANRSAKEIAFLQDLFVAPDWGERFAELIDEQVPLPEKGRALYLAVGTGGHALALQERAGAGLKFLCIDENEECLELARAKVIALEGPAEFRQGIVDALQLKDDQFDLVIGDGSLVAPERVPSVLLEMVRVVVPGGTVALCLPTSSSFGEFFSIYWEALHNSGVNDHETDVESLITKLPTISEVEEIAARKGLEAVTSWTRIEEFDYDSAEAFLDSPLISDFLMKSWLQSIPEEAQQRVIREIARLINEERHHAEFSLTVKATLVLGRKATLPLAG
;
A
#
# COMPACT_ATOMS: atom_id res chain seq x y z
N MET A 1 -8.16 -16.05 -26.74
CA MET A 1 -9.15 -14.96 -26.71
C MET A 1 -9.11 -14.35 -25.32
N SER A 2 -8.16 -13.46 -25.07
CA SER A 2 -8.15 -12.66 -23.84
C SER A 2 -8.06 -11.19 -24.26
N GLN A 3 -9.18 -10.49 -24.19
CA GLN A 3 -9.30 -9.04 -24.48
C GLN A 3 -9.86 -8.34 -23.25
N LYS A 4 -9.17 -8.38 -22.10
CA LYS A 4 -9.65 -7.66 -20.90
C LYS A 4 -8.57 -7.14 -19.96
N VAL A 5 -7.36 -6.85 -20.42
CA VAL A 5 -6.32 -6.28 -19.53
C VAL A 5 -6.57 -4.79 -19.19
N THR A 6 -7.54 -4.14 -19.82
CA THR A 6 -7.99 -2.79 -19.44
C THR A 6 -9.52 -2.70 -19.54
N ALA A 7 -10.23 -3.48 -18.74
CA ALA A 7 -11.65 -3.20 -18.51
C ALA A 7 -11.74 -1.85 -17.80
N ASN A 8 -12.46 -0.89 -18.39
CA ASN A 8 -12.73 0.41 -17.75
C ASN A 8 -13.75 0.17 -16.62
N ARG A 9 -13.27 -0.39 -15.50
CA ARG A 9 -14.08 -0.69 -14.32
C ARG A 9 -14.47 0.61 -13.63
N SER A 10 -15.69 0.68 -13.15
CA SER A 10 -16.15 1.78 -12.32
C SER A 10 -15.42 1.78 -10.96
N ALA A 11 -15.35 2.92 -10.29
CA ALA A 11 -14.76 3.04 -8.96
C ALA A 11 -15.40 2.05 -7.97
N LYS A 12 -16.71 1.84 -8.07
CA LYS A 12 -17.44 0.88 -7.25
C LYS A 12 -17.05 -0.58 -7.51
N GLU A 13 -16.85 -0.97 -8.77
CA GLU A 13 -16.36 -2.31 -9.11
C GLU A 13 -14.94 -2.52 -8.57
N ILE A 14 -14.06 -1.50 -8.68
CA ILE A 14 -12.70 -1.56 -8.15
C ILE A 14 -12.72 -1.71 -6.63
N ALA A 15 -13.53 -0.94 -5.91
CA ALA A 15 -13.68 -1.05 -4.45
C ALA A 15 -14.17 -2.44 -4.04
N PHE A 16 -15.11 -3.02 -4.80
CA PHE A 16 -15.62 -4.37 -4.52
C PHE A 16 -14.56 -5.45 -4.77
N LEU A 17 -13.75 -5.31 -5.83
CA LEU A 17 -12.63 -6.21 -6.11
C LEU A 17 -11.52 -6.06 -5.07
N GLN A 18 -11.27 -4.84 -4.60
CA GLN A 18 -10.34 -4.59 -3.50
C GLN A 18 -10.77 -5.34 -2.24
N ASP A 19 -12.06 -5.26 -1.89
CA ASP A 19 -12.59 -5.93 -0.70
C ASP A 19 -12.52 -7.45 -0.76
N LEU A 20 -12.81 -8.02 -1.93
CA LEU A 20 -12.92 -9.47 -2.10
C LEU A 20 -11.60 -10.18 -2.39
N PHE A 21 -10.65 -9.51 -3.05
CA PHE A 21 -9.47 -10.18 -3.59
C PHE A 21 -8.14 -9.53 -3.18
N VAL A 22 -8.10 -8.21 -2.98
CA VAL A 22 -6.85 -7.51 -2.64
C VAL A 22 -6.67 -7.42 -1.13
N ALA A 23 -7.70 -7.02 -0.38
CA ALA A 23 -7.61 -6.89 1.06
C ALA A 23 -7.35 -8.23 1.79
N PRO A 24 -7.99 -9.38 1.41
CA PRO A 24 -7.76 -10.65 2.08
C PRO A 24 -6.41 -11.33 1.79
N ASP A 25 -5.69 -10.89 0.79
CA ASP A 25 -4.38 -11.45 0.44
C ASP A 25 -3.28 -10.39 0.60
N TRP A 26 -3.20 -9.43 -0.32
CA TRP A 26 -2.21 -8.35 -0.24
C TRP A 26 -2.30 -7.54 1.05
N GLY A 27 -3.50 -7.06 1.40
CA GLY A 27 -3.72 -6.23 2.59
C GLY A 27 -3.41 -6.98 3.88
N GLU A 28 -3.78 -8.26 3.98
CA GLU A 28 -3.56 -9.06 5.18
C GLU A 28 -2.08 -9.27 5.49
N ARG A 29 -1.22 -9.45 4.46
CA ARG A 29 0.23 -9.60 4.63
C ARG A 29 0.88 -8.37 5.30
N PHE A 30 0.42 -7.17 4.96
CA PHE A 30 0.88 -5.94 5.61
C PHE A 30 0.23 -5.73 6.97
N ALA A 31 -1.04 -6.10 7.12
CA ALA A 31 -1.78 -6.00 8.37
C ALA A 31 -1.19 -6.88 9.47
N GLU A 32 -0.72 -8.08 9.17
CA GLU A 32 -0.05 -8.97 10.12
C GLU A 32 1.18 -8.33 10.78
N LEU A 33 1.97 -7.56 10.05
CA LEU A 33 3.10 -6.82 10.62
C LEU A 33 2.63 -5.77 11.64
N ILE A 34 1.52 -5.09 11.34
CA ILE A 34 0.90 -4.13 12.26
C ILE A 34 0.40 -4.87 13.51
N ASP A 35 -0.29 -5.98 13.32
CA ASP A 35 -0.87 -6.77 14.41
C ASP A 35 0.15 -7.31 15.39
N GLU A 36 1.32 -7.69 14.91
CA GLU A 36 2.40 -8.24 15.71
C GLU A 36 3.24 -7.18 16.42
N GLN A 37 3.47 -6.05 15.77
CA GLN A 37 4.50 -5.11 16.20
C GLN A 37 3.93 -3.82 16.80
N VAL A 38 2.67 -3.45 16.50
CA VAL A 38 2.09 -2.19 16.96
C VAL A 38 1.32 -2.38 18.27
N PRO A 39 1.82 -1.84 19.39
CA PRO A 39 1.10 -1.90 20.66
C PRO A 39 -0.12 -0.97 20.59
N LEU A 40 -1.30 -1.51 20.84
CA LEU A 40 -2.52 -0.71 20.93
C LEU A 40 -2.64 -0.07 22.31
N PRO A 41 -2.83 1.28 22.41
CA PRO A 41 -3.14 1.93 23.67
C PRO A 41 -4.47 1.40 24.27
N GLU A 42 -4.53 1.27 25.59
CA GLU A 42 -5.78 0.85 26.28
C GLU A 42 -6.92 1.84 26.09
N LYS A 43 -6.60 3.11 25.86
CA LYS A 43 -7.56 4.19 25.66
C LYS A 43 -6.95 5.33 24.85
N GLY A 44 -7.80 6.17 24.27
CA GLY A 44 -7.38 7.33 23.51
C GLY A 44 -7.99 7.37 22.12
N ARG A 45 -7.25 7.94 21.18
CA ARG A 45 -7.67 8.10 19.79
C ARG A 45 -6.61 7.52 18.85
N ALA A 46 -7.06 6.71 17.93
CA ALA A 46 -6.23 6.21 16.84
C ALA A 46 -6.69 6.78 15.49
N LEU A 47 -5.73 7.04 14.61
CA LEU A 47 -5.98 7.36 13.22
C LEU A 47 -5.46 6.21 12.36
N TYR A 48 -6.25 5.79 11.36
CA TYR A 48 -5.82 4.84 10.36
C TYR A 48 -5.96 5.45 8.96
N LEU A 49 -4.84 5.59 8.25
CA LEU A 49 -4.74 6.20 6.92
C LEU A 49 -4.64 5.14 5.82
N ALA A 50 -5.20 5.44 4.65
CA ALA A 50 -5.30 4.56 3.49
C ALA A 50 -5.95 3.21 3.87
N VAL A 51 -7.07 3.32 4.58
CA VAL A 51 -7.74 2.19 5.24
C VAL A 51 -8.45 1.25 4.26
N GLY A 52 -8.57 1.64 2.99
CA GLY A 52 -9.30 0.88 1.98
C GLY A 52 -10.74 0.59 2.40
N THR A 53 -11.13 -0.68 2.31
CA THR A 53 -12.47 -1.15 2.67
C THR A 53 -12.66 -1.44 4.16
N GLY A 54 -11.70 -1.06 5.00
CA GLY A 54 -11.82 -0.97 6.46
C GLY A 54 -11.74 -2.27 7.24
N GLY A 55 -11.53 -3.42 6.61
CA GLY A 55 -11.55 -4.72 7.28
C GLY A 55 -10.57 -4.80 8.45
N HIS A 56 -9.31 -4.48 8.22
CA HIS A 56 -8.27 -4.50 9.27
C HIS A 56 -8.52 -3.46 10.37
N ALA A 57 -8.97 -2.22 10.01
CA ALA A 57 -9.28 -1.22 11.02
C ALA A 57 -10.40 -1.64 11.97
N LEU A 58 -11.40 -2.37 11.47
CA LEU A 58 -12.46 -2.93 12.29
C LEU A 58 -11.95 -4.05 13.21
N ALA A 59 -11.07 -4.92 12.73
CA ALA A 59 -10.41 -5.94 13.54
C ALA A 59 -9.56 -5.32 14.66
N LEU A 60 -8.81 -4.25 14.36
CA LEU A 60 -8.05 -3.49 15.36
C LEU A 60 -8.97 -2.82 16.39
N GLN A 61 -10.08 -2.23 15.95
CA GLN A 61 -11.06 -1.61 16.85
C GLN A 61 -11.69 -2.64 17.79
N GLU A 62 -12.05 -3.83 17.30
CA GLU A 62 -12.57 -4.91 18.12
C GLU A 62 -11.54 -5.37 19.15
N ARG A 63 -10.29 -5.58 18.74
CA ARG A 63 -9.18 -5.97 19.61
C ARG A 63 -8.85 -4.92 20.68
N ALA A 64 -8.92 -3.64 20.33
CA ALA A 64 -8.68 -2.52 21.25
C ALA A 64 -9.83 -2.28 22.23
N GLY A 65 -11.03 -2.71 21.89
CA GLY A 65 -12.23 -2.47 22.69
C GLY A 65 -12.70 -1.01 22.67
N ALA A 66 -13.59 -0.65 23.60
CA ALA A 66 -14.24 0.66 23.61
C ALA A 66 -13.35 1.83 24.07
N GLY A 67 -12.18 1.54 24.65
CA GLY A 67 -11.26 2.56 25.18
C GLY A 67 -10.53 3.35 24.10
N LEU A 68 -10.17 2.72 22.99
CA LEU A 68 -9.48 3.32 21.86
C LEU A 68 -10.48 3.57 20.73
N LYS A 69 -10.56 4.82 20.25
CA LYS A 69 -11.49 5.21 19.19
C LYS A 69 -10.74 5.44 17.89
N PHE A 70 -11.14 4.74 16.84
CA PHE A 70 -10.55 4.87 15.52
C PHE A 70 -11.28 5.91 14.66
N LEU A 71 -10.51 6.84 14.09
CA LEU A 71 -10.85 7.59 12.89
C LEU A 71 -10.09 6.95 11.73
N CYS A 72 -10.79 6.61 10.67
CA CYS A 72 -10.24 5.94 9.49
C CYS A 72 -10.39 6.85 8.27
N ILE A 73 -9.32 7.07 7.53
CA ILE A 73 -9.31 7.97 6.36
C ILE A 73 -8.82 7.22 5.13
N ASP A 74 -9.55 7.39 4.03
CA ASP A 74 -9.16 6.95 2.70
C ASP A 74 -9.55 7.99 1.65
N GLU A 75 -8.91 7.96 0.50
CA GLU A 75 -9.23 8.83 -0.63
C GLU A 75 -10.41 8.30 -1.45
N ASN A 76 -10.63 6.99 -1.43
CA ASN A 76 -11.64 6.31 -2.22
C ASN A 76 -12.96 6.21 -1.44
N GLU A 77 -13.93 7.05 -1.82
CA GLU A 77 -15.25 7.08 -1.17
C GLU A 77 -16.02 5.76 -1.35
N GLU A 78 -15.86 5.06 -2.47
CA GLU A 78 -16.53 3.77 -2.70
C GLU A 78 -16.01 2.68 -1.74
N CYS A 79 -14.71 2.71 -1.40
CA CYS A 79 -14.14 1.85 -0.36
C CYS A 79 -14.72 2.20 1.02
N LEU A 80 -14.86 3.49 1.32
CA LEU A 80 -15.42 3.96 2.58
C LEU A 80 -16.90 3.65 2.72
N GLU A 81 -17.67 3.61 1.63
CA GLU A 81 -19.06 3.14 1.65
C GLU A 81 -19.15 1.68 2.10
N LEU A 82 -18.26 0.80 1.58
CA LEU A 82 -18.15 -0.59 2.02
C LEU A 82 -17.74 -0.69 3.49
N ALA A 83 -16.77 0.11 3.91
CA ALA A 83 -16.31 0.15 5.30
C ALA A 83 -17.44 0.57 6.26
N ARG A 84 -18.21 1.62 5.92
CA ARG A 84 -19.37 2.08 6.73
C ARG A 84 -20.47 1.02 6.79
N ALA A 85 -20.71 0.29 5.69
CA ALA A 85 -21.68 -0.80 5.69
C ALA A 85 -21.27 -1.93 6.68
N LYS A 86 -19.97 -2.27 6.74
CA LYS A 86 -19.42 -3.22 7.71
C LYS A 86 -19.57 -2.73 9.15
N VAL A 87 -19.30 -1.44 9.43
CA VAL A 87 -19.52 -0.82 10.76
C VAL A 87 -20.94 -0.98 11.21
N ILE A 88 -21.92 -0.69 10.34
CA ILE A 88 -23.35 -0.83 10.67
C ILE A 88 -23.67 -2.29 10.98
N ALA A 89 -23.17 -3.23 10.20
CA ALA A 89 -23.43 -4.66 10.39
C ALA A 89 -22.81 -5.22 11.69
N LEU A 90 -21.66 -4.66 12.12
CA LEU A 90 -20.93 -5.10 13.33
C LEU A 90 -21.24 -4.24 14.57
N GLU A 91 -22.10 -3.22 14.44
CA GLU A 91 -22.38 -2.22 15.49
C GLU A 91 -21.10 -1.58 16.07
N GLY A 92 -20.07 -1.40 15.21
CA GLY A 92 -18.76 -0.92 15.58
C GLY A 92 -18.70 0.60 15.79
N PRO A 93 -17.78 1.10 16.65
CA PRO A 93 -17.63 2.53 16.94
C PRO A 93 -16.65 3.27 16.00
N ALA A 94 -16.06 2.61 15.00
CA ALA A 94 -15.08 3.24 14.10
C ALA A 94 -15.74 4.28 13.18
N GLU A 95 -15.11 5.44 13.02
CA GLU A 95 -15.54 6.51 12.11
C GLU A 95 -14.74 6.45 10.81
N PHE A 96 -15.41 6.49 9.66
CA PHE A 96 -14.79 6.50 8.33
C PHE A 96 -15.07 7.81 7.60
N ARG A 97 -13.99 8.49 7.15
CA ARG A 97 -14.04 9.80 6.52
C ARG A 97 -13.18 9.83 5.26
N GLN A 98 -13.70 10.43 4.19
CA GLN A 98 -12.90 10.70 3.00
C GLN A 98 -11.89 11.83 3.28
N GLY A 99 -10.64 11.66 2.78
CA GLY A 99 -9.60 12.67 2.91
C GLY A 99 -8.33 12.28 2.17
N ILE A 100 -7.53 13.28 1.83
CA ILE A 100 -6.24 13.12 1.16
C ILE A 100 -5.20 12.76 2.22
N VAL A 101 -4.55 11.59 2.10
CA VAL A 101 -3.70 11.02 3.16
C VAL A 101 -2.39 11.78 3.39
N ASP A 102 -1.90 12.53 2.41
CA ASP A 102 -0.71 13.39 2.49
C ASP A 102 -1.04 14.89 2.64
N ALA A 103 -2.33 15.23 2.88
CA ALA A 103 -2.81 16.59 3.14
C ALA A 103 -4.06 16.58 4.04
N LEU A 104 -3.91 16.07 5.26
CA LEU A 104 -5.01 15.84 6.19
C LEU A 104 -5.66 17.14 6.67
N GLN A 105 -6.99 17.22 6.62
CA GLN A 105 -7.78 18.30 7.19
C GLN A 105 -8.02 18.07 8.69
N LEU A 106 -6.94 17.83 9.42
CA LEU A 106 -6.91 17.58 10.86
C LEU A 106 -5.96 18.56 11.56
N LYS A 107 -6.21 18.85 12.82
CA LYS A 107 -5.30 19.68 13.65
C LYS A 107 -4.11 18.82 14.08
N ASP A 108 -3.03 19.50 14.49
CA ASP A 108 -1.86 18.86 15.09
C ASP A 108 -2.22 18.18 16.42
N ASP A 109 -1.44 17.19 16.81
CA ASP A 109 -1.44 16.59 18.15
C ASP A 109 -2.82 16.08 18.62
N GLN A 110 -3.48 15.24 17.82
CA GLN A 110 -4.83 14.74 18.13
C GLN A 110 -4.92 13.24 18.43
N PHE A 111 -3.92 12.44 18.04
CA PHE A 111 -4.00 11.00 18.12
C PHE A 111 -2.88 10.39 18.93
N ASP A 112 -3.18 9.40 19.75
CA ASP A 112 -2.20 8.66 20.54
C ASP A 112 -1.46 7.61 19.68
N LEU A 113 -2.14 7.12 18.62
CA LEU A 113 -1.63 6.17 17.65
C LEU A 113 -2.04 6.60 16.24
N VAL A 114 -1.09 6.59 15.30
CA VAL A 114 -1.36 6.80 13.88
C VAL A 114 -0.79 5.62 13.10
N ILE A 115 -1.65 4.91 12.38
CA ILE A 115 -1.31 3.79 11.50
C ILE A 115 -1.51 4.24 10.06
N GLY A 116 -0.60 3.90 9.16
CA GLY A 116 -0.72 4.12 7.73
C GLY A 116 -0.49 2.81 6.97
N ASP A 117 -1.44 2.44 6.12
CA ASP A 117 -1.23 1.39 5.13
C ASP A 117 -0.74 2.02 3.82
N GLY A 118 0.58 2.11 3.69
CA GLY A 118 1.24 2.62 2.48
C GLY A 118 1.44 1.56 1.40
N SER A 119 0.85 0.37 1.53
CA SER A 119 1.10 -0.76 0.63
C SER A 119 0.70 -0.51 -0.82
N LEU A 120 -0.30 0.34 -1.04
CA LEU A 120 -0.78 0.79 -2.35
C LEU A 120 -0.64 2.31 -2.57
N VAL A 121 0.01 3.01 -1.64
CA VAL A 121 0.32 4.44 -1.79
C VAL A 121 1.51 4.61 -2.72
N ALA A 122 1.43 5.56 -3.65
CA ALA A 122 2.53 5.85 -4.57
C ALA A 122 3.81 6.22 -3.78
N PRO A 123 4.97 5.62 -4.09
CA PRO A 123 6.20 5.78 -3.31
C PRO A 123 6.63 7.23 -3.12
N GLU A 124 6.43 8.09 -4.10
CA GLU A 124 6.76 9.51 -4.05
C GLU A 124 5.91 10.30 -3.03
N ARG A 125 4.76 9.78 -2.61
CA ARG A 125 3.89 10.39 -1.60
C ARG A 125 4.26 9.99 -0.17
N VAL A 126 5.02 8.91 0.02
CA VAL A 126 5.38 8.37 1.34
C VAL A 126 5.98 9.43 2.28
N PRO A 127 6.93 10.30 1.84
CA PRO A 127 7.47 11.34 2.72
C PRO A 127 6.44 12.35 3.23
N SER A 128 5.42 12.67 2.42
CA SER A 128 4.35 13.60 2.77
C SER A 128 3.30 12.94 3.67
N VAL A 129 2.96 11.68 3.41
CA VAL A 129 2.10 10.87 4.29
C VAL A 129 2.72 10.77 5.67
N LEU A 130 4.00 10.41 5.76
CA LEU A 130 4.70 10.30 7.04
C LEU A 130 4.77 11.63 7.79
N LEU A 131 4.96 12.75 7.06
CA LEU A 131 4.91 14.09 7.66
C LEU A 131 3.56 14.38 8.32
N GLU A 132 2.47 14.09 7.63
CA GLU A 132 1.11 14.27 8.15
C GLU A 132 0.85 13.37 9.37
N MET A 133 1.29 12.10 9.30
CA MET A 133 1.18 11.17 10.43
C MET A 133 1.88 11.72 11.68
N VAL A 134 3.11 12.22 11.53
CA VAL A 134 3.88 12.84 12.64
C VAL A 134 3.24 14.13 13.12
N ARG A 135 2.67 14.93 12.23
CA ARG A 135 2.00 16.18 12.59
C ARG A 135 0.79 15.93 13.50
N VAL A 136 -0.04 14.96 13.15
CA VAL A 136 -1.33 14.73 13.84
C VAL A 136 -1.22 13.85 15.09
N VAL A 137 -0.12 13.09 15.26
CA VAL A 137 0.12 12.31 16.48
C VAL A 137 0.56 13.25 17.61
N VAL A 138 0.14 12.98 18.85
CA VAL A 138 0.56 13.72 20.04
C VAL A 138 2.03 13.49 20.37
N PRO A 139 2.73 14.42 21.06
CA PRO A 139 4.05 14.14 21.60
C PRO A 139 4.08 12.87 22.45
N GLY A 140 5.01 11.97 22.19
CA GLY A 140 5.10 10.63 22.80
C GLY A 140 4.17 9.57 22.21
N GLY A 141 3.25 9.96 21.32
CA GLY A 141 2.38 9.04 20.59
C GLY A 141 3.13 8.24 19.53
N THR A 142 2.52 7.16 19.06
CA THR A 142 3.12 6.19 18.17
C THR A 142 2.68 6.41 16.72
N VAL A 143 3.64 6.34 15.79
CA VAL A 143 3.41 6.29 14.35
C VAL A 143 3.89 4.96 13.81
N ALA A 144 3.08 4.30 13.01
CA ALA A 144 3.37 3.02 12.37
C ALA A 144 2.96 3.09 10.88
N LEU A 145 3.92 2.91 9.97
CA LEU A 145 3.69 2.95 8.52
C LEU A 145 4.16 1.64 7.89
N CYS A 146 3.24 0.93 7.24
CA CYS A 146 3.54 -0.21 6.39
C CYS A 146 3.69 0.21 4.94
N LEU A 147 4.68 -0.37 4.21
CA LEU A 147 4.88 -0.09 2.79
C LEU A 147 5.77 -1.15 2.13
N PRO A 148 5.71 -1.31 0.79
CA PRO A 148 6.72 -2.05 0.04
C PRO A 148 8.03 -1.27 0.04
N THR A 149 9.16 -1.97 0.22
CA THR A 149 10.50 -1.37 0.16
C THR A 149 11.32 -1.89 -0.99
N SER A 150 12.48 -1.30 -1.22
CA SER A 150 13.38 -1.63 -2.32
C SER A 150 13.66 -3.13 -2.42
N SER A 151 13.88 -3.61 -3.63
CA SER A 151 13.96 -5.04 -4.02
C SER A 151 12.62 -5.79 -3.98
N SER A 152 11.48 -5.09 -3.93
CA SER A 152 10.17 -5.66 -4.27
C SER A 152 9.99 -5.68 -5.78
N PHE A 153 9.21 -6.65 -6.28
CA PHE A 153 8.80 -6.78 -7.69
C PHE A 153 9.93 -7.04 -8.69
N GLY A 154 11.10 -7.52 -8.23
CA GLY A 154 12.28 -7.70 -9.07
C GLY A 154 12.04 -8.65 -10.25
N GLU A 155 11.30 -9.73 -10.02
CA GLU A 155 10.92 -10.71 -11.04
C GLU A 155 10.10 -10.06 -12.16
N PHE A 156 9.09 -9.27 -11.78
CA PHE A 156 8.28 -8.54 -12.74
C PHE A 156 9.09 -7.48 -13.50
N PHE A 157 9.88 -6.69 -12.81
CA PHE A 157 10.65 -5.63 -13.48
C PHE A 157 11.71 -6.17 -14.44
N SER A 158 12.27 -7.34 -14.19
CA SER A 158 13.17 -8.02 -15.14
C SER A 158 12.43 -8.40 -16.42
N ILE A 159 11.26 -9.01 -16.30
CA ILE A 159 10.40 -9.37 -17.43
C ILE A 159 9.90 -8.11 -18.17
N TYR A 160 9.53 -7.08 -17.43
CA TYR A 160 9.04 -5.84 -18.00
C TYR A 160 10.12 -5.12 -18.84
N TRP A 161 11.35 -5.07 -18.33
CA TRP A 161 12.49 -4.52 -19.06
C TRP A 161 12.71 -5.26 -20.40
N GLU A 162 12.72 -6.60 -20.36
CA GLU A 162 12.86 -7.41 -21.57
C GLU A 162 11.66 -7.23 -22.53
N ALA A 163 10.44 -7.12 -22.00
CA ALA A 163 9.24 -6.88 -22.81
C ALA A 163 9.27 -5.53 -23.53
N LEU A 164 9.81 -4.47 -22.92
CA LEU A 164 10.02 -3.18 -23.56
C LEU A 164 10.99 -3.31 -24.74
N HIS A 165 12.12 -3.97 -24.51
CA HIS A 165 13.13 -4.22 -25.53
C HIS A 165 12.55 -4.98 -26.73
N ASN A 166 11.91 -6.12 -26.49
CA ASN A 166 11.31 -6.97 -27.52
C ASN A 166 10.14 -6.27 -28.27
N SER A 167 9.47 -5.34 -27.60
CA SER A 167 8.37 -4.56 -28.19
C SER A 167 8.85 -3.34 -28.97
N GLY A 168 10.17 -3.07 -29.02
CA GLY A 168 10.73 -1.90 -29.69
C GLY A 168 10.36 -0.57 -29.03
N VAL A 169 10.24 -0.57 -27.69
CA VAL A 169 9.91 0.60 -26.87
C VAL A 169 11.11 0.94 -25.97
N ASN A 170 12.31 0.86 -26.54
CA ASN A 170 13.60 0.95 -25.84
C ASN A 170 13.83 2.33 -25.20
N ASP A 171 13.23 3.39 -25.72
CA ASP A 171 13.32 4.74 -25.14
C ASP A 171 12.75 4.83 -23.71
N HIS A 172 12.01 3.81 -23.26
CA HIS A 172 11.38 3.71 -21.93
C HIS A 172 12.09 2.72 -20.98
N GLU A 173 13.25 2.17 -21.33
CA GLU A 173 14.02 1.28 -20.43
C GLU A 173 14.42 1.99 -19.13
N THR A 174 14.74 3.29 -19.18
CA THR A 174 15.02 4.12 -18.00
C THR A 174 13.82 4.29 -17.07
N ASP A 175 12.60 4.08 -17.57
CA ASP A 175 11.40 4.16 -16.77
C ASP A 175 11.30 2.97 -15.79
N VAL A 176 11.78 1.78 -16.20
CA VAL A 176 11.87 0.60 -15.31
C VAL A 176 12.87 0.85 -14.21
N GLU A 177 14.05 1.39 -14.51
CA GLU A 177 15.03 1.80 -13.50
C GLU A 177 14.42 2.81 -12.52
N SER A 178 13.64 3.75 -13.03
CA SER A 178 12.90 4.70 -12.20
C SER A 178 11.89 4.02 -11.29
N LEU A 179 11.14 3.01 -11.77
CA LEU A 179 10.20 2.26 -10.95
C LEU A 179 10.90 1.49 -9.82
N ILE A 180 12.03 0.85 -10.12
CA ILE A 180 12.86 0.13 -9.14
C ILE A 180 13.39 1.09 -8.07
N THR A 181 13.90 2.26 -8.48
CA THR A 181 14.54 3.24 -7.60
C THR A 181 13.54 4.11 -6.83
N LYS A 182 12.28 4.18 -7.25
CA LYS A 182 11.22 4.89 -6.50
C LYS A 182 10.85 4.21 -5.19
N LEU A 183 10.97 2.88 -5.11
CA LEU A 183 10.71 2.17 -3.87
C LEU A 183 11.82 2.51 -2.86
N PRO A 184 11.46 3.09 -1.69
CA PRO A 184 12.44 3.51 -0.73
C PRO A 184 13.14 2.30 -0.10
N THR A 185 14.40 2.45 0.26
CA THR A 185 15.08 1.52 1.15
C THR A 185 14.55 1.66 2.58
N ILE A 186 14.74 0.65 3.41
CA ILE A 186 14.37 0.69 4.83
C ILE A 186 15.07 1.89 5.50
N SER A 187 16.37 2.06 5.26
CA SER A 187 17.17 3.14 5.84
C SER A 187 16.64 4.53 5.43
N GLU A 188 16.21 4.70 4.19
CA GLU A 188 15.62 5.98 3.74
C GLU A 188 14.32 6.29 4.48
N VAL A 189 13.45 5.30 4.68
CA VAL A 189 12.20 5.51 5.44
C VAL A 189 12.49 5.81 6.91
N GLU A 190 13.42 5.08 7.54
CA GLU A 190 13.86 5.34 8.91
C GLU A 190 14.47 6.74 9.08
N GLU A 191 15.32 7.17 8.13
CA GLU A 191 15.89 8.52 8.13
C GLU A 191 14.83 9.61 7.95
N ILE A 192 13.86 9.40 7.05
CA ILE A 192 12.74 10.32 6.86
C ILE A 192 11.95 10.42 8.18
N ALA A 193 11.64 9.28 8.80
CA ALA A 193 10.91 9.21 10.07
C ALA A 193 11.64 9.99 11.17
N ALA A 194 12.93 9.73 11.33
CA ALA A 194 13.76 10.44 12.32
C ALA A 194 13.85 11.95 12.05
N ARG A 195 14.08 12.35 10.80
CA ARG A 195 14.12 13.79 10.40
C ARG A 195 12.79 14.50 10.59
N LYS A 196 11.65 13.78 10.55
CA LYS A 196 10.32 14.33 10.80
C LYS A 196 9.96 14.38 12.29
N GLY A 197 10.87 13.96 13.18
CA GLY A 197 10.71 14.09 14.64
C GLY A 197 10.23 12.81 15.33
N LEU A 198 10.39 11.64 14.70
CA LEU A 198 10.22 10.36 15.39
C LEU A 198 11.52 9.94 16.06
N GLU A 199 11.40 9.45 17.28
CA GLU A 199 12.48 8.84 18.08
C GLU A 199 12.23 7.33 18.21
N ALA A 200 13.27 6.58 18.58
CA ALA A 200 13.23 5.12 18.74
C ALA A 200 12.65 4.42 17.50
N VAL A 201 13.05 4.90 16.33
CA VAL A 201 12.59 4.32 15.05
C VAL A 201 13.12 2.90 14.93
N THR A 202 12.22 1.97 14.66
CA THR A 202 12.50 0.55 14.42
C THR A 202 11.71 0.06 13.21
N SER A 203 12.22 -0.95 12.53
CA SER A 203 11.57 -1.54 11.37
C SER A 203 11.58 -3.06 11.40
N TRP A 204 10.58 -3.65 10.79
CA TRP A 204 10.46 -5.09 10.55
C TRP A 204 10.08 -5.31 9.09
N THR A 205 10.71 -6.30 8.47
CA THR A 205 10.46 -6.64 7.07
C THR A 205 10.18 -8.12 6.95
N ARG A 206 9.16 -8.46 6.16
CA ARG A 206 8.88 -9.80 5.68
C ARG A 206 9.01 -9.84 4.17
N ILE A 207 9.46 -10.99 3.68
CA ILE A 207 9.42 -11.30 2.25
C ILE A 207 8.12 -12.06 2.04
N GLU A 208 7.24 -11.48 1.26
CA GLU A 208 5.94 -12.05 0.89
C GLU A 208 5.98 -12.45 -0.57
N GLU A 209 5.46 -13.63 -0.88
CA GLU A 209 5.41 -14.20 -2.22
C GLU A 209 3.94 -14.38 -2.64
N PHE A 210 3.63 -13.93 -3.84
CA PHE A 210 2.30 -14.04 -4.46
C PHE A 210 2.44 -14.89 -5.72
N ASP A 211 1.88 -16.10 -5.68
CA ASP A 211 2.03 -17.08 -6.74
C ASP A 211 0.86 -17.05 -7.71
N TYR A 212 1.16 -17.16 -9.00
CA TYR A 212 0.19 -17.13 -10.08
C TYR A 212 0.39 -18.32 -11.01
N ASP A 213 -0.67 -19.08 -11.23
CA ASP A 213 -0.65 -20.29 -12.07
C ASP A 213 -0.34 -20.01 -13.55
N SER A 214 -0.49 -18.79 -14.02
CA SER A 214 -0.26 -18.40 -15.42
C SER A 214 -0.04 -16.90 -15.58
N ALA A 215 0.50 -16.48 -16.72
CA ALA A 215 0.58 -15.08 -17.08
C ALA A 215 -0.80 -14.42 -17.11
N GLU A 216 -1.82 -15.13 -17.56
CA GLU A 216 -3.20 -14.68 -17.55
C GLU A 216 -3.71 -14.49 -16.11
N ALA A 217 -3.44 -15.46 -15.21
CA ALA A 217 -3.81 -15.35 -13.79
C ALA A 217 -3.14 -14.13 -13.13
N PHE A 218 -1.87 -13.87 -13.44
CA PHE A 218 -1.15 -12.68 -12.99
C PHE A 218 -1.79 -11.40 -13.52
N LEU A 219 -1.90 -11.26 -14.85
CA LEU A 219 -2.37 -10.04 -15.51
C LEU A 219 -3.85 -9.71 -15.23
N ASP A 220 -4.70 -10.74 -15.06
CA ASP A 220 -6.13 -10.58 -14.78
C ASP A 220 -6.43 -10.41 -13.28
N SER A 221 -5.44 -10.64 -12.41
CA SER A 221 -5.61 -10.45 -10.97
C SER A 221 -5.95 -8.98 -10.66
N PRO A 222 -6.95 -8.71 -9.80
CA PRO A 222 -7.34 -7.33 -9.46
C PRO A 222 -6.18 -6.50 -8.89
N LEU A 223 -5.31 -7.07 -8.06
CA LEU A 223 -4.12 -6.40 -7.55
C LEU A 223 -3.26 -5.85 -8.68
N ILE A 224 -2.99 -6.68 -9.68
CA ILE A 224 -2.12 -6.33 -10.79
C ILE A 224 -2.85 -5.38 -11.75
N SER A 225 -4.01 -5.78 -12.26
CA SER A 225 -4.72 -5.06 -13.34
C SER A 225 -5.24 -3.68 -12.91
N ASP A 226 -5.71 -3.53 -11.68
CA ASP A 226 -6.38 -2.32 -11.23
C ASP A 226 -5.50 -1.40 -10.36
N PHE A 227 -4.50 -1.96 -9.65
CA PHE A 227 -3.67 -1.18 -8.72
C PHE A 227 -2.23 -1.01 -9.20
N LEU A 228 -1.51 -2.07 -9.53
CA LEU A 228 -0.08 -1.98 -9.80
C LEU A 228 0.24 -1.68 -11.27
N MET A 229 -0.37 -2.39 -12.21
CA MET A 229 -0.05 -2.28 -13.64
C MET A 229 -0.28 -0.87 -14.20
N LYS A 230 -1.30 -0.17 -13.74
CA LYS A 230 -1.57 1.22 -14.18
C LYS A 230 -0.41 2.16 -13.88
N SER A 231 0.19 2.04 -12.69
CA SER A 231 1.34 2.86 -12.31
C SER A 231 2.62 2.42 -13.03
N TRP A 232 2.79 1.12 -13.28
CA TRP A 232 3.96 0.59 -13.97
C TRP A 232 4.00 0.94 -15.47
N LEU A 233 2.85 1.03 -16.11
CA LEU A 233 2.74 1.35 -17.53
C LEU A 233 2.47 2.84 -17.84
N GLN A 234 2.38 3.70 -16.83
CA GLN A 234 1.93 5.09 -17.01
C GLN A 234 2.80 5.92 -17.96
N SER A 235 4.11 5.59 -18.08
CA SER A 235 5.04 6.26 -18.99
C SER A 235 4.96 5.74 -20.43
N ILE A 236 4.38 4.55 -20.64
CA ILE A 236 4.30 3.90 -21.93
C ILE A 236 3.14 4.48 -22.73
N PRO A 237 3.36 4.91 -24.00
CA PRO A 237 2.27 5.36 -24.88
C PRO A 237 1.16 4.32 -24.98
N GLU A 238 -0.10 4.77 -24.92
CA GLU A 238 -1.28 3.88 -24.86
C GLU A 238 -1.31 2.88 -26.02
N GLU A 239 -0.91 3.31 -27.24
CA GLU A 239 -0.80 2.45 -28.41
C GLU A 239 0.25 1.32 -28.26
N ALA A 240 1.25 1.50 -27.41
CA ALA A 240 2.29 0.51 -27.16
C ALA A 240 1.96 -0.43 -25.99
N GLN A 241 1.16 0.01 -25.00
CA GLN A 241 0.86 -0.74 -23.79
C GLN A 241 0.35 -2.17 -24.08
N GLN A 242 -0.60 -2.31 -25.01
CA GLN A 242 -1.16 -3.63 -25.35
C GLN A 242 -0.10 -4.58 -25.98
N ARG A 243 0.88 -4.04 -26.69
CA ARG A 243 1.98 -4.83 -27.26
C ARG A 243 2.93 -5.28 -26.14
N VAL A 244 3.28 -4.36 -25.23
CA VAL A 244 4.12 -4.66 -24.06
C VAL A 244 3.46 -5.70 -23.15
N ILE A 245 2.18 -5.56 -22.85
CA ILE A 245 1.43 -6.53 -22.03
C ILE A 245 1.42 -7.93 -22.66
N ARG A 246 1.22 -8.03 -23.97
CA ARG A 246 1.30 -9.34 -24.65
C ARG A 246 2.69 -9.96 -24.57
N GLU A 247 3.72 -9.13 -24.64
CA GLU A 247 5.10 -9.60 -24.54
C GLU A 247 5.43 -10.03 -23.10
N ILE A 248 4.97 -9.30 -22.08
CA ILE A 248 5.03 -9.73 -20.67
C ILE A 248 4.37 -11.11 -20.50
N ALA A 249 3.16 -11.29 -21.04
CA ALA A 249 2.48 -12.58 -20.95
C ALA A 249 3.27 -13.71 -21.59
N ARG A 250 3.86 -13.46 -22.76
CA ARG A 250 4.70 -14.42 -23.47
C ARG A 250 5.92 -14.81 -22.65
N LEU A 251 6.65 -13.83 -22.12
CA LEU A 251 7.86 -14.04 -21.32
C LEU A 251 7.55 -14.80 -20.03
N ILE A 252 6.52 -14.41 -19.27
CA ILE A 252 6.09 -15.15 -18.08
C ILE A 252 5.81 -16.61 -18.42
N ASN A 253 5.09 -16.91 -19.50
CA ASN A 253 4.78 -18.29 -19.88
C ASN A 253 5.99 -19.07 -20.40
N GLU A 254 7.00 -18.42 -20.99
CA GLU A 254 8.24 -19.07 -21.44
C GLU A 254 9.18 -19.38 -20.28
N GLU A 255 9.35 -18.45 -19.32
CA GLU A 255 10.24 -18.67 -18.18
C GLU A 255 9.74 -19.75 -17.23
N ARG A 256 8.43 -19.94 -17.16
CA ARG A 256 7.81 -20.84 -16.18
C ARG A 256 8.17 -22.31 -16.35
N HIS A 257 8.47 -22.82 -17.52
CA HIS A 257 8.76 -24.26 -17.77
C HIS A 257 7.95 -25.24 -16.90
N HIS A 258 6.64 -24.94 -16.67
CA HIS A 258 5.70 -25.65 -15.76
C HIS A 258 5.78 -25.27 -14.27
N ALA A 259 6.40 -24.14 -13.90
CA ALA A 259 6.36 -23.58 -12.55
C ALA A 259 5.37 -22.40 -12.46
N GLU A 260 4.99 -22.00 -11.26
CA GLU A 260 4.21 -20.81 -10.98
C GLU A 260 5.05 -19.55 -11.21
N PHE A 261 4.41 -18.40 -11.53
CA PHE A 261 5.06 -17.10 -11.54
C PHE A 261 4.89 -16.48 -10.18
N SER A 262 5.99 -16.22 -9.47
CA SER A 262 5.96 -15.61 -8.15
C SER A 262 6.33 -14.13 -8.23
N LEU A 263 5.55 -13.30 -7.56
CA LEU A 263 5.82 -11.88 -7.35
C LEU A 263 6.27 -11.67 -5.91
N THR A 264 7.52 -11.30 -5.71
CA THR A 264 8.09 -11.08 -4.37
C THR A 264 7.96 -9.63 -3.93
N VAL A 265 7.54 -9.43 -2.69
CA VAL A 265 7.40 -8.12 -2.06
C VAL A 265 8.08 -8.10 -0.70
N LYS A 266 8.85 -7.05 -0.42
CA LYS A 266 9.36 -6.77 0.91
C LYS A 266 8.37 -5.86 1.64
N ALA A 267 7.44 -6.48 2.36
CA ALA A 267 6.52 -5.78 3.25
C ALA A 267 7.28 -5.28 4.48
N THR A 268 7.36 -3.98 4.65
CA THR A 268 8.11 -3.35 5.74
C THR A 268 7.19 -2.48 6.59
N LEU A 269 7.26 -2.66 7.90
CA LEU A 269 6.67 -1.78 8.90
C LEU A 269 7.78 -0.92 9.50
N VAL A 270 7.57 0.39 9.54
CA VAL A 270 8.41 1.34 10.28
C VAL A 270 7.57 1.94 11.40
N LEU A 271 8.09 1.87 12.62
CA LEU A 271 7.44 2.35 13.84
C LEU A 271 8.36 3.31 14.58
N GLY A 272 7.81 4.40 15.12
CA GLY A 272 8.53 5.35 15.96
C GLY A 272 7.58 6.11 16.86
N ARG A 273 8.14 6.89 17.80
CA ARG A 273 7.37 7.76 18.69
C ARG A 273 7.70 9.22 18.40
N LYS A 274 6.68 10.07 18.38
CA LYS A 274 6.91 11.51 18.27
C LYS A 274 7.69 12.04 19.47
N ALA A 275 8.76 12.78 19.22
CA ALA A 275 9.56 13.40 20.27
C ALA A 275 8.69 14.21 21.24
N THR A 276 8.99 14.12 22.53
CA THR A 276 8.23 14.83 23.57
C THR A 276 8.70 16.28 23.76
N LEU A 277 9.90 16.60 23.29
CA LEU A 277 10.45 17.96 23.28
C LEU A 277 10.57 18.45 21.84
N PRO A 278 10.31 19.75 21.55
CA PRO A 278 10.61 20.25 20.24
C PRO A 278 12.11 20.07 19.96
N LEU A 279 12.44 19.52 18.78
CA LEU A 279 13.82 19.50 18.31
C LEU A 279 14.35 20.94 18.39
N ALA A 280 15.38 21.17 19.20
CA ALA A 280 16.05 22.45 19.24
C ALA A 280 16.59 22.74 17.84
N GLY A 281 15.99 23.73 17.16
CA GLY A 281 16.36 24.16 15.81
C GLY A 281 17.74 24.79 15.75
#